data_822c81ff76c5f84bd8b7ee97bcc0870a
#
_entry.id   822c81ff76c5f84bd8b7ee97bcc0870a
#
_cell.length_a   1.000
_cell.length_b   1.000
_cell.length_c   1.000
_cell.angle_alpha   90.00
_cell.angle_beta   90.00
_cell.angle_gamma   90.00
#
_symmetry.space_group_name_H-M   'P 1'
#
loop_
_entity.id
_entity.type
_entity.pdbx_description
1 polymer ?
#
loop_
_entity_poly.entity_id
_entity_poly.type
_entity_poly.pdbx_seq_one_letter_code
_entity_poly.pdbx_strand_id
1 'polypeptide(L)'
;IDLLTDSGTGAMSDNQWAGMMLGDEAYAGSRNYYNIVTAVQDIFEYKYIVPTHQGRGAEQVLFPAMLKPGQYVLSNHHFDTTKGHVELAGGKARNFLIPEALDTMTYYDFKGNFNVPAAEAFINEVGAENVAFLIMTVTNNSAGGQPVSMANMRELKALADKYGKLIVMDSARFAENAMFIKQREPGYEN
;
A
#
# COMPACT_ATOMS: atom_id res chain seq x y z
N ILE A 1 -1.41 21.01 -14.13
CA ILE A 1 -1.72 20.20 -12.94
C ILE A 1 -3.20 19.93 -12.96
N ASP A 2 -3.58 18.67 -13.02
CA ASP A 2 -4.98 18.24 -12.95
C ASP A 2 -5.31 17.84 -11.49
N LEU A 3 -6.20 18.58 -10.87
CA LEU A 3 -6.66 18.36 -9.50
C LEU A 3 -8.00 17.60 -9.44
N LEU A 4 -8.58 17.26 -10.59
CA LEU A 4 -9.93 16.65 -10.70
C LEU A 4 -9.91 15.16 -10.97
N THR A 5 -8.83 14.63 -11.55
CA THR A 5 -8.77 13.23 -12.04
C THR A 5 -7.89 12.31 -11.18
N ASP A 6 -7.61 12.66 -9.92
CA ASP A 6 -6.83 11.81 -9.02
C ASP A 6 -7.53 10.48 -8.72
N SER A 7 -8.82 10.52 -8.43
CA SER A 7 -9.57 9.32 -8.03
C SER A 7 -11.08 9.44 -8.24
N GLY A 8 -11.80 8.35 -8.02
CA GLY A 8 -13.25 8.30 -8.15
C GLY A 8 -13.73 8.35 -9.61
N THR A 9 -14.97 8.75 -9.80
CA THR A 9 -15.61 8.77 -11.12
C THR A 9 -14.98 9.76 -12.09
N GLY A 10 -14.35 10.83 -11.59
CA GLY A 10 -13.61 11.80 -12.40
C GLY A 10 -12.33 11.25 -13.03
N ALA A 11 -11.78 10.16 -12.49
CA ALA A 11 -10.58 9.49 -13.00
C ALA A 11 -10.87 8.30 -13.93
N MET A 12 -12.15 7.95 -14.13
CA MET A 12 -12.54 6.83 -15.00
C MET A 12 -12.38 7.17 -16.47
N SER A 13 -11.72 6.27 -17.22
CA SER A 13 -11.65 6.38 -18.67
C SER A 13 -13.00 6.05 -19.34
N ASP A 14 -13.13 6.43 -20.62
CA ASP A 14 -14.27 6.05 -21.46
C ASP A 14 -14.44 4.53 -21.56
N ASN A 15 -13.33 3.78 -21.64
CA ASN A 15 -13.36 2.33 -21.66
C ASN A 15 -13.83 1.73 -20.32
N GLN A 16 -13.48 2.35 -19.19
CA GLN A 16 -14.00 1.92 -17.88
C GLN A 16 -15.52 2.16 -17.79
N TRP A 17 -16.00 3.32 -18.25
CA TRP A 17 -17.43 3.61 -18.33
C TRP A 17 -18.17 2.62 -19.25
N ALA A 18 -17.63 2.33 -20.42
CA ALA A 18 -18.19 1.34 -21.33
C ALA A 18 -18.23 -0.07 -20.71
N GLY A 19 -17.15 -0.48 -20.05
CA GLY A 19 -17.07 -1.77 -19.34
C GLY A 19 -18.10 -1.89 -18.22
N MET A 20 -18.36 -0.80 -17.50
CA MET A 20 -19.39 -0.77 -16.46
C MET A 20 -20.79 -0.97 -17.03
N MET A 21 -21.09 -0.41 -18.22
CA MET A 21 -22.37 -0.59 -18.89
C MET A 21 -22.56 -2.01 -19.46
N LEU A 22 -21.47 -2.75 -19.68
CA LEU A 22 -21.49 -4.16 -20.10
C LEU A 22 -21.49 -5.13 -18.91
N GLY A 23 -21.48 -4.60 -17.68
CA GLY A 23 -21.48 -5.37 -16.45
C GLY A 23 -22.71 -6.27 -16.31
N ASP A 24 -22.56 -7.39 -15.63
CA ASP A 24 -23.65 -8.30 -15.32
C ASP A 24 -24.13 -8.17 -13.87
N GLU A 25 -25.42 -8.41 -13.67
CA GLU A 25 -26.11 -8.31 -12.37
C GLU A 25 -26.12 -9.63 -11.59
N ALA A 26 -25.24 -10.57 -11.88
CA ALA A 26 -25.26 -11.86 -11.20
C ALA A 26 -25.00 -11.66 -9.69
N TYR A 27 -25.88 -12.19 -8.87
CA TYR A 27 -25.77 -12.14 -7.41
C TYR A 27 -24.48 -12.78 -6.88
N ALA A 28 -24.04 -13.86 -7.53
CA ALA A 28 -22.78 -14.54 -7.25
C ALA A 28 -22.21 -15.16 -8.53
N GLY A 29 -20.87 -15.20 -8.65
CA GLY A 29 -20.21 -15.81 -9.79
C GLY A 29 -20.42 -15.06 -11.11
N SER A 30 -20.50 -13.72 -11.05
CA SER A 30 -20.63 -12.88 -12.24
C SER A 30 -19.40 -12.98 -13.15
N ARG A 31 -19.56 -12.73 -14.45
CA ARG A 31 -18.42 -12.63 -15.38
C ARG A 31 -17.43 -11.57 -14.95
N ASN A 32 -17.91 -10.45 -14.42
CA ASN A 32 -17.07 -9.36 -13.92
C ASN A 32 -16.21 -9.80 -12.74
N TYR A 33 -16.71 -10.66 -11.86
CA TYR A 33 -15.90 -11.25 -10.80
C TYR A 33 -14.72 -12.05 -11.36
N TYR A 34 -14.98 -12.93 -12.32
CA TYR A 34 -13.91 -13.73 -12.94
C TYR A 34 -12.93 -12.87 -13.74
N ASN A 35 -13.42 -11.83 -14.41
CA ASN A 35 -12.56 -10.87 -15.13
C ASN A 35 -11.60 -10.16 -14.17
N ILE A 36 -12.09 -9.70 -13.00
CA ILE A 36 -11.22 -9.03 -12.01
C ILE A 36 -10.23 -10.02 -11.41
N VAL A 37 -10.66 -11.25 -11.11
CA VAL A 37 -9.75 -12.31 -10.62
C VAL A 37 -8.64 -12.57 -11.61
N THR A 38 -8.96 -12.78 -12.88
CA THR A 38 -7.98 -13.00 -13.94
C THR A 38 -7.02 -11.82 -14.09
N ALA A 39 -7.54 -10.60 -14.15
CA ALA A 39 -6.71 -9.41 -14.29
C ALA A 39 -5.75 -9.20 -13.12
N VAL A 40 -6.22 -9.41 -11.88
CA VAL A 40 -5.36 -9.28 -10.70
C VAL A 40 -4.33 -10.40 -10.63
N GLN A 41 -4.69 -11.63 -11.01
CA GLN A 41 -3.74 -12.74 -11.07
C GLN A 41 -2.67 -12.53 -12.15
N ASP A 42 -3.04 -11.99 -13.29
CA ASP A 42 -2.13 -11.69 -14.40
C ASP A 42 -1.10 -10.60 -14.03
N ILE A 43 -1.51 -9.59 -13.27
CA ILE A 43 -0.64 -8.46 -12.90
C ILE A 43 0.17 -8.74 -11.62
N PHE A 44 -0.47 -9.32 -10.61
CA PHE A 44 0.10 -9.44 -9.26
C PHE A 44 0.42 -10.88 -8.83
N GLU A 45 0.01 -11.88 -9.61
CA GLU A 45 0.18 -13.32 -9.30
C GLU A 45 -0.45 -13.75 -7.95
N TYR A 46 -1.37 -12.96 -7.39
CA TYR A 46 -2.05 -13.31 -6.15
C TYR A 46 -3.02 -14.48 -6.34
N LYS A 47 -2.92 -15.48 -5.47
CA LYS A 47 -3.78 -16.66 -5.49
C LYS A 47 -5.22 -16.35 -5.11
N TYR A 48 -5.43 -15.45 -4.17
CA TYR A 48 -6.75 -15.12 -3.62
C TYR A 48 -7.08 -13.66 -3.85
N ILE A 49 -8.27 -13.40 -4.34
CA ILE A 49 -8.80 -12.06 -4.57
C ILE A 49 -10.14 -11.94 -3.84
N VAL A 50 -10.25 -10.95 -2.98
CA VAL A 50 -11.47 -10.64 -2.24
C VAL A 50 -11.88 -9.21 -2.56
N PRO A 51 -12.81 -8.99 -3.49
CA PRO A 51 -13.28 -7.66 -3.83
C PRO A 51 -13.99 -7.00 -2.65
N THR A 52 -13.69 -5.73 -2.42
CA THR A 52 -14.40 -4.86 -1.47
C THR A 52 -14.93 -3.64 -2.21
N HIS A 53 -15.88 -2.93 -1.61
CA HIS A 53 -16.44 -1.73 -2.26
C HIS A 53 -15.40 -0.61 -2.46
N GLN A 54 -14.35 -0.57 -1.63
CA GLN A 54 -13.21 0.36 -1.73
C GLN A 54 -12.10 -0.05 -0.74
N GLY A 55 -10.90 0.56 -0.87
CA GLY A 55 -9.73 0.23 -0.05
C GLY A 55 -9.97 0.33 1.46
N ARG A 56 -10.62 1.40 1.94
CA ARG A 56 -10.94 1.53 3.37
C ARG A 56 -11.91 0.45 3.90
N GLY A 57 -12.73 -0.13 3.04
CA GLY A 57 -13.54 -1.30 3.38
C GLY A 57 -12.68 -2.55 3.55
N ALA A 58 -11.64 -2.71 2.73
CA ALA A 58 -10.66 -3.78 2.91
C ALA A 58 -9.91 -3.64 4.24
N GLU A 59 -9.44 -2.43 4.58
CA GLU A 59 -8.77 -2.15 5.86
C GLU A 59 -9.65 -2.49 7.07
N GLN A 60 -10.93 -2.12 7.02
CA GLN A 60 -11.89 -2.38 8.10
C GLN A 60 -12.09 -3.88 8.37
N VAL A 61 -11.98 -4.71 7.34
CA VAL A 61 -12.13 -6.17 7.48
C VAL A 61 -10.80 -6.82 7.85
N LEU A 62 -9.71 -6.38 7.21
CA LEU A 62 -8.40 -7.02 7.33
C LEU A 62 -7.74 -6.77 8.68
N PHE A 63 -7.72 -5.52 9.16
CA PHE A 63 -6.93 -5.15 10.33
C PHE A 63 -7.41 -5.82 11.62
N PRO A 64 -8.72 -5.88 11.94
CA PRO A 64 -9.18 -6.63 13.10
C PRO A 64 -8.85 -8.13 13.05
N ALA A 65 -8.67 -8.70 11.84
CA ALA A 65 -8.28 -10.10 11.68
C ALA A 65 -6.78 -10.34 11.90
N MET A 66 -5.94 -9.31 11.71
CA MET A 66 -4.48 -9.42 11.72
C MET A 66 -3.83 -8.85 12.99
N LEU A 67 -4.52 -8.05 13.76
CA LEU A 67 -3.96 -7.26 14.84
C LEU A 67 -4.67 -7.56 16.17
N LYS A 68 -3.90 -7.63 17.24
CA LYS A 68 -4.43 -7.71 18.62
C LYS A 68 -4.35 -6.34 19.27
N PRO A 69 -5.29 -6.00 20.18
CA PRO A 69 -5.23 -4.75 20.92
C PRO A 69 -3.86 -4.50 21.57
N GLY A 70 -3.37 -3.28 21.44
CA GLY A 70 -2.08 -2.85 21.99
C GLY A 70 -0.87 -3.06 21.07
N GLN A 71 -0.97 -3.89 20.02
CA GLN A 71 0.11 -4.10 19.06
C GLN A 71 0.34 -2.88 18.16
N TYR A 72 1.57 -2.77 17.66
CA TYR A 72 1.98 -1.75 16.71
C TYR A 72 1.81 -2.22 15.27
N VAL A 73 1.43 -1.28 14.41
CA VAL A 73 1.51 -1.41 12.95
C VAL A 73 2.47 -0.35 12.45
N LEU A 74 3.50 -0.77 11.72
CA LEU A 74 4.55 0.11 11.23
C LEU A 74 4.32 0.39 9.74
N SER A 75 4.46 1.65 9.32
CA SER A 75 4.31 2.04 7.92
C SER A 75 5.39 3.05 7.52
N ASN A 76 5.71 3.15 6.24
CA ASN A 76 6.47 4.30 5.75
C ASN A 76 5.73 5.60 6.12
N HIS A 77 4.43 5.73 5.79
CA HIS A 77 3.54 6.71 6.41
C HIS A 77 2.10 6.24 6.22
N HIS A 78 1.36 6.09 7.31
CA HIS A 78 -0.05 5.72 7.24
C HIS A 78 -0.86 6.81 6.51
N PHE A 79 -1.77 6.37 5.66
CA PHE A 79 -2.86 7.22 5.22
C PHE A 79 -3.82 7.47 6.40
N ASP A 80 -4.63 8.51 6.35
CA ASP A 80 -5.49 8.91 7.46
C ASP A 80 -6.49 7.81 7.86
N THR A 81 -7.18 7.21 6.88
CA THR A 81 -8.13 6.10 7.15
C THR A 81 -7.41 4.83 7.60
N THR A 82 -6.23 4.56 7.06
CA THR A 82 -5.40 3.41 7.47
C THR A 82 -5.02 3.51 8.95
N LYS A 83 -4.53 4.69 9.37
CA LYS A 83 -4.28 4.98 10.78
C LYS A 83 -5.53 4.80 11.62
N GLY A 84 -6.65 5.39 11.17
CA GLY A 84 -7.95 5.28 11.86
C GLY A 84 -8.40 3.84 12.06
N HIS A 85 -8.28 2.98 11.04
CA HIS A 85 -8.65 1.56 11.16
C HIS A 85 -7.71 0.75 12.05
N VAL A 86 -6.40 1.05 12.05
CA VAL A 86 -5.47 0.46 13.02
C VAL A 86 -5.88 0.82 14.45
N GLU A 87 -6.17 2.08 14.72
CA GLU A 87 -6.58 2.57 16.05
C GLU A 87 -7.95 2.02 16.47
N LEU A 88 -8.92 1.95 15.55
CA LEU A 88 -10.23 1.34 15.81
C LEU A 88 -10.14 -0.16 16.14
N ALA A 89 -9.19 -0.87 15.54
CA ALA A 89 -8.90 -2.27 15.87
C ALA A 89 -8.11 -2.42 17.19
N GLY A 90 -7.84 -1.31 17.90
CA GLY A 90 -7.12 -1.29 19.18
C GLY A 90 -5.59 -1.28 19.04
N GLY A 91 -5.07 -1.10 17.85
CA GLY A 91 -3.63 -1.03 17.58
C GLY A 91 -3.03 0.36 17.74
N LYS A 92 -1.74 0.46 17.48
CA LYS A 92 -0.94 1.69 17.57
C LYS A 92 -0.20 1.89 16.24
N ALA A 93 -0.56 2.91 15.48
CA ALA A 93 0.11 3.26 14.24
C ALA A 93 1.44 3.98 14.48
N ARG A 94 2.52 3.55 13.80
CA ARG A 94 3.84 4.19 13.83
C ARG A 94 4.38 4.39 12.43
N ASN A 95 4.85 5.60 12.14
CA ASN A 95 5.41 5.98 10.84
C ASN A 95 6.94 5.96 10.89
N PHE A 96 7.52 5.42 9.82
CA PHE A 96 8.95 5.31 9.60
C PHE A 96 9.30 5.81 8.19
N LEU A 97 9.01 7.06 7.92
CA LEU A 97 9.41 7.73 6.69
C LEU A 97 10.89 8.13 6.79
N ILE A 98 11.59 8.11 5.66
CA ILE A 98 12.99 8.55 5.63
C ILE A 98 13.09 10.07 5.92
N PRO A 99 14.19 10.54 6.55
CA PRO A 99 14.35 11.95 6.89
C PRO A 99 14.26 12.90 5.69
N GLU A 100 14.77 12.49 4.52
CA GLU A 100 14.75 13.26 3.26
C GLU A 100 13.33 13.62 2.80
N ALA A 101 12.35 12.82 3.19
CA ALA A 101 10.94 13.09 2.87
C ALA A 101 10.38 14.32 3.58
N LEU A 102 10.96 14.69 4.73
CA LEU A 102 10.53 15.83 5.53
C LEU A 102 11.11 17.16 5.03
N ASP A 103 12.16 17.10 4.20
CA ASP A 103 12.73 18.28 3.53
C ASP A 103 12.08 18.47 2.16
N THR A 104 11.17 19.42 2.07
CA THR A 104 10.45 19.73 0.82
C THR A 104 11.32 20.46 -0.21
N MET A 105 12.46 21.01 0.19
CA MET A 105 13.33 21.82 -0.66
C MET A 105 14.43 20.99 -1.35
N THR A 106 14.83 19.89 -0.76
CA THR A 106 15.86 19.01 -1.32
C THR A 106 15.23 17.95 -2.23
N TYR A 107 15.78 17.77 -3.42
CA TYR A 107 15.38 16.69 -4.33
C TYR A 107 15.92 15.35 -3.82
N TYR A 108 15.09 14.33 -3.86
CA TYR A 108 15.45 12.94 -3.62
C TYR A 108 14.53 12.01 -4.42
N ASP A 109 15.09 11.00 -5.07
CA ASP A 109 14.36 10.18 -6.05
C ASP A 109 13.19 9.42 -5.45
N PHE A 110 13.33 8.94 -4.20
CA PHE A 110 12.37 8.03 -3.55
C PHE A 110 12.03 8.47 -2.12
N LYS A 111 11.46 9.65 -1.99
CA LYS A 111 11.06 10.20 -0.68
C LYS A 111 9.98 9.39 0.04
N GLY A 112 9.28 8.51 -0.66
CA GLY A 112 8.31 7.59 -0.06
C GLY A 112 8.91 6.39 0.67
N ASN A 113 10.24 6.22 0.62
CA ASN A 113 10.92 5.08 1.20
C ASN A 113 10.65 4.92 2.70
N PHE A 114 10.65 3.66 3.12
CA PHE A 114 10.54 3.25 4.50
C PHE A 114 11.91 3.35 5.18
N ASN A 115 11.99 3.96 6.36
CA ASN A 115 13.20 4.01 7.17
C ASN A 115 13.39 2.66 7.90
N VAL A 116 13.91 1.68 7.18
CA VAL A 116 14.07 0.31 7.66
C VAL A 116 14.94 0.22 8.92
N PRO A 117 16.11 0.92 9.00
CA PRO A 117 16.94 0.88 10.22
C PRO A 117 16.21 1.42 11.46
N ALA A 118 15.45 2.50 11.33
CA ALA A 118 14.71 3.07 12.46
C ALA A 118 13.55 2.13 12.89
N ALA A 119 12.88 1.49 11.95
CA ALA A 119 11.85 0.51 12.26
C ALA A 119 12.42 -0.73 12.94
N GLU A 120 13.59 -1.20 12.52
CA GLU A 120 14.26 -2.32 13.17
C GLU A 120 14.67 -1.99 14.61
N ALA A 121 15.23 -0.81 14.84
CA ALA A 121 15.53 -0.33 16.18
C ALA A 121 14.28 -0.31 17.07
N PHE A 122 13.16 0.17 16.54
CA PHE A 122 11.88 0.18 17.25
C PHE A 122 11.34 -1.24 17.52
N ILE A 123 11.45 -2.16 16.58
CA ILE A 123 11.04 -3.57 16.79
C ILE A 123 11.86 -4.19 17.96
N ASN A 124 13.17 -3.90 17.99
CA ASN A 124 14.04 -4.39 19.07
C ASN A 124 13.72 -3.75 20.44
N GLU A 125 13.26 -2.50 20.44
CA GLU A 125 12.85 -1.78 21.66
C GLU A 125 11.55 -2.34 22.23
N VAL A 126 10.52 -2.53 21.39
CA VAL A 126 9.18 -2.91 21.86
C VAL A 126 8.97 -4.42 21.93
N GLY A 127 9.83 -5.22 21.31
CA GLY A 127 9.66 -6.65 21.10
C GLY A 127 8.86 -6.98 19.83
N ALA A 128 9.34 -7.95 19.07
CA ALA A 128 8.70 -8.33 17.80
C ALA A 128 7.25 -8.84 17.98
N GLU A 129 6.94 -9.46 19.11
CA GLU A 129 5.58 -9.93 19.43
C GLU A 129 4.57 -8.81 19.58
N ASN A 130 5.03 -7.60 19.87
CA ASN A 130 4.21 -6.39 19.98
C ASN A 130 4.02 -5.66 18.65
N VAL A 131 4.61 -6.14 17.56
CA VAL A 131 4.38 -5.64 16.20
C VAL A 131 3.52 -6.64 15.45
N ALA A 132 2.36 -6.20 14.95
CA ALA A 132 1.42 -7.07 14.24
C ALA A 132 1.90 -7.33 12.79
N PHE A 133 2.07 -6.27 12.02
CA PHE A 133 2.50 -6.33 10.62
C PHE A 133 3.09 -4.98 10.18
N LEU A 134 3.65 -4.97 8.97
CA LEU A 134 4.21 -3.78 8.33
C LEU A 134 3.30 -3.35 7.18
N ILE A 135 3.21 -2.05 6.91
CA ILE A 135 2.49 -1.51 5.75
C ILE A 135 3.49 -0.76 4.85
N MET A 136 3.45 -1.04 3.56
CA MET A 136 4.14 -0.26 2.54
C MET A 136 3.10 0.41 1.65
N THR A 137 3.04 1.73 1.69
CA THR A 137 2.15 2.53 0.83
C THR A 137 2.90 3.05 -0.39
N VAL A 138 2.41 2.73 -1.58
CA VAL A 138 3.01 3.09 -2.88
C VAL A 138 1.97 3.68 -3.86
N THR A 139 2.20 4.88 -4.41
CA THR A 139 3.16 5.89 -3.91
C THR A 139 2.71 6.36 -2.55
N ASN A 140 3.63 6.85 -1.71
CA ASN A 140 3.25 7.27 -0.37
C ASN A 140 2.42 8.57 -0.40
N ASN A 141 1.11 8.44 -0.22
CA ASN A 141 0.15 9.54 -0.32
C ASN A 141 0.44 10.64 0.71
N SER A 142 0.64 10.27 1.96
CA SER A 142 0.85 11.21 3.07
C SER A 142 2.18 11.97 2.99
N ALA A 143 3.13 11.44 2.21
CA ALA A 143 4.37 12.14 1.87
C ALA A 143 4.26 12.98 0.58
N GLY A 144 3.05 13.27 0.10
CA GLY A 144 2.83 14.03 -1.14
C GLY A 144 2.90 13.18 -2.41
N GLY A 145 2.51 11.90 -2.34
CA GLY A 145 2.55 10.98 -3.49
C GLY A 145 3.97 10.55 -3.87
N GLN A 146 4.90 10.57 -2.92
CA GLN A 146 6.32 10.26 -3.19
C GLN A 146 6.54 8.76 -3.42
N PRO A 147 7.36 8.39 -4.43
CA PRO A 147 7.60 7.00 -4.79
C PRO A 147 8.51 6.26 -3.81
N VAL A 148 8.40 4.95 -3.85
CA VAL A 148 9.22 3.98 -3.11
C VAL A 148 10.06 3.17 -4.12
N SER A 149 11.35 2.98 -3.82
CA SER A 149 12.26 2.20 -4.66
C SER A 149 12.09 0.69 -4.48
N MET A 150 12.44 -0.10 -5.49
CA MET A 150 12.52 -1.56 -5.38
C MET A 150 13.58 -2.00 -4.38
N ALA A 151 14.70 -1.28 -4.29
CA ALA A 151 15.72 -1.55 -3.27
C ALA A 151 15.13 -1.48 -1.87
N ASN A 152 14.38 -0.43 -1.55
CA ASN A 152 13.76 -0.27 -0.23
C ASN A 152 12.65 -1.29 0.04
N MET A 153 11.88 -1.69 -1.00
CA MET A 153 10.91 -2.79 -0.85
C MET A 153 11.59 -4.11 -0.49
N ARG A 154 12.78 -4.40 -1.07
CA ARG A 154 13.57 -5.59 -0.71
C ARG A 154 14.14 -5.51 0.69
N GLU A 155 14.62 -4.35 1.12
CA GLU A 155 15.08 -4.12 2.49
C GLU A 155 13.95 -4.35 3.50
N LEU A 156 12.76 -3.81 3.24
CA LEU A 156 11.59 -4.04 4.08
C LEU A 156 11.19 -5.52 4.11
N LYS A 157 11.25 -6.21 2.95
CA LYS A 157 10.97 -7.64 2.89
C LYS A 157 11.96 -8.44 3.73
N ALA A 158 13.25 -8.11 3.67
CA ALA A 158 14.27 -8.77 4.49
C ALA A 158 14.02 -8.53 5.99
N LEU A 159 13.63 -7.31 6.39
CA LEU A 159 13.24 -7.01 7.76
C LEU A 159 12.01 -7.83 8.18
N ALA A 160 11.00 -7.87 7.36
CA ALA A 160 9.78 -8.64 7.62
C ALA A 160 10.08 -10.13 7.82
N ASP A 161 10.90 -10.71 6.97
CA ASP A 161 11.32 -12.12 7.07
C ASP A 161 12.11 -12.38 8.35
N LYS A 162 13.04 -11.50 8.71
CA LYS A 162 13.84 -11.60 9.92
C LYS A 162 13.01 -11.73 11.19
N TYR A 163 11.89 -11.00 11.26
CA TYR A 163 11.02 -10.98 12.42
C TYR A 163 9.72 -11.78 12.24
N GLY A 164 9.57 -12.50 11.13
CA GLY A 164 8.38 -13.30 10.82
C GLY A 164 7.11 -12.44 10.69
N LYS A 165 7.21 -11.25 10.09
CA LYS A 165 6.10 -10.32 9.92
C LYS A 165 5.56 -10.35 8.50
N LEU A 166 4.25 -10.10 8.38
CA LEU A 166 3.62 -9.87 7.08
C LEU A 166 3.81 -8.43 6.63
N ILE A 167 3.84 -8.22 5.32
CA ILE A 167 3.74 -6.90 4.70
C ILE A 167 2.38 -6.79 4.05
N VAL A 168 1.64 -5.76 4.43
CA VAL A 168 0.45 -5.30 3.71
C VAL A 168 0.90 -4.20 2.75
N MET A 169 0.68 -4.40 1.46
CA MET A 169 0.99 -3.38 0.46
C MET A 169 -0.27 -2.58 0.15
N ASP A 170 -0.26 -1.31 0.50
CA ASP A 170 -1.24 -0.34 0.01
C ASP A 170 -0.81 0.11 -1.38
N SER A 171 -1.41 -0.49 -2.39
CA SER A 171 -1.04 -0.35 -3.80
C SER A 171 -1.92 0.65 -4.54
N ALA A 172 -2.44 1.67 -3.85
CA ALA A 172 -3.37 2.65 -4.43
C ALA A 172 -2.85 3.30 -5.71
N ARG A 173 -1.51 3.53 -5.77
CA ARG A 173 -0.84 4.11 -6.95
C ARG A 173 0.36 3.27 -7.40
N PHE A 174 0.16 1.94 -7.49
CA PHE A 174 1.25 1.04 -7.89
C PHE A 174 1.78 1.32 -9.31
N ALA A 175 0.90 1.70 -10.24
CA ALA A 175 1.27 1.97 -11.62
C ALA A 175 2.19 3.20 -11.74
N GLU A 176 1.86 4.28 -11.03
CA GLU A 176 2.69 5.47 -10.93
C GLU A 176 4.01 5.15 -10.25
N ASN A 177 4.00 4.36 -9.18
CA ASN A 177 5.22 3.95 -8.50
C ASN A 177 6.14 3.13 -9.42
N ALA A 178 5.58 2.20 -10.19
CA ALA A 178 6.33 1.42 -11.18
C ALA A 178 6.96 2.32 -12.25
N MET A 179 6.23 3.34 -12.71
CA MET A 179 6.77 4.31 -13.66
C MET A 179 7.92 5.13 -13.06
N PHE A 180 7.83 5.55 -11.81
CA PHE A 180 8.93 6.23 -11.13
C PHE A 180 10.16 5.33 -10.96
N ILE A 181 9.97 4.05 -10.62
CA ILE A 181 11.06 3.07 -10.57
C ILE A 181 11.74 2.95 -11.93
N LYS A 182 10.94 2.76 -13.00
CA LYS A 182 11.46 2.70 -14.37
C LYS A 182 12.29 3.94 -14.76
N GLN A 183 11.88 5.12 -14.31
CA GLN A 183 12.55 6.39 -14.65
C GLN A 183 13.79 6.71 -13.80
N ARG A 184 13.89 6.17 -12.59
CA ARG A 184 14.83 6.65 -11.57
C ARG A 184 15.73 5.57 -10.99
N GLU A 185 15.32 4.30 -11.04
CA GLU A 185 16.10 3.22 -10.42
C GLU A 185 16.86 2.41 -11.48
N PRO A 186 18.21 2.38 -11.43
CA PRO A 186 19.00 1.63 -12.42
C PRO A 186 18.63 0.14 -12.47
N GLY A 187 18.54 -0.40 -13.68
CA GLY A 187 18.19 -1.81 -13.93
C GLY A 187 16.71 -2.06 -14.16
N TYR A 188 15.87 -1.02 -14.18
CA TYR A 188 14.43 -1.10 -14.42
C TYR A 188 13.96 -0.27 -15.62
N GLU A 189 14.84 0.07 -16.53
CA GLU A 189 14.58 0.94 -17.68
C GLU A 189 13.66 0.31 -18.75
N ASN A 190 13.42 -1.00 -18.70
CA ASN A 190 12.64 -1.77 -19.70
C ASN A 190 11.19 -2.04 -19.25
#